data_90562a171cc9c8ee4ae164566901990f
#
_entry.id   90562a171cc9c8ee4ae164566901990f
#
_cell.length_a   1.000
_cell.length_b   1.000
_cell.length_c   1.000
_cell.angle_alpha   90.00
_cell.angle_beta   90.00
_cell.angle_gamma   90.00
#
_symmetry.space_group_name_H-M   'P 1'
#
loop_
_entity.id
_entity.type
_entity.pdbx_description
1 polymer ?
#
loop_
_entity_poly.entity_id
_entity_poly.type
_entity_poly.pdbx_seq_one_letter_code
_entity_poly.pdbx_strand_id
1 'polypeptide(L)'
;MTTIDNAAQPLGTPREGLLARYPLLFFFLLSFALSLAAYGQSSPPSGTTSTSHSVLPRSFVVPLSVVDEFFPQVTQEASTGQNLTAVGSPKATRSVIYTNGGSSKKVTITVDQYESSTDASSGYEQAVEKSKIPGFKSVSVPNVGQEAFAGTVTMGAETHVGLGALVGKLIVGVTLAGYDATPDNIAKLVALARKEEAAARAALGTSGDQ
;
A
#
# COMPACT_ATOMS: atom_id res chain seq x y z
N MET A 1 5.39 10.90 -69.19
CA MET A 1 5.10 9.55 -68.69
C MET A 1 6.14 9.32 -67.61
N THR A 2 5.82 9.72 -66.37
CA THR A 2 6.78 9.75 -65.26
C THR A 2 6.19 8.86 -64.15
N THR A 3 6.81 7.70 -63.95
CA THR A 3 6.44 6.70 -62.97
C THR A 3 6.92 7.15 -61.59
N ILE A 4 6.02 7.24 -60.60
CA ILE A 4 6.37 7.54 -59.22
C ILE A 4 6.46 6.22 -58.50
N ASP A 5 7.67 5.85 -58.07
CA ASP A 5 7.95 4.70 -57.21
C ASP A 5 7.60 5.08 -55.78
N ASN A 6 6.60 4.37 -55.22
CA ASN A 6 6.13 4.53 -53.86
C ASN A 6 6.81 3.45 -52.96
N ALA A 7 7.97 3.78 -52.42
CA ALA A 7 8.68 2.91 -51.48
C ALA A 7 7.95 2.89 -50.12
N ALA A 8 7.35 1.76 -49.79
CA ALA A 8 6.75 1.47 -48.51
C ALA A 8 7.83 1.45 -47.42
N GLN A 9 7.69 2.29 -46.39
CA GLN A 9 8.48 2.24 -45.18
C GLN A 9 8.01 1.08 -44.29
N PRO A 10 8.93 0.30 -43.67
CA PRO A 10 8.56 -0.75 -42.75
C PRO A 10 8.09 -0.16 -41.43
N LEU A 11 6.94 -0.65 -40.97
CA LEU A 11 6.36 -0.42 -39.64
C LEU A 11 7.38 -0.82 -38.55
N GLY A 12 7.73 0.18 -37.74
CA GLY A 12 8.62 -0.02 -36.60
C GLY A 12 8.03 -0.99 -35.59
N THR A 13 8.81 -1.98 -35.22
CA THR A 13 8.51 -2.94 -34.15
C THR A 13 8.25 -2.22 -32.81
N PRO A 14 7.27 -2.65 -32.02
CA PRO A 14 7.02 -2.10 -30.69
C PRO A 14 8.24 -2.36 -29.80
N ARG A 15 8.71 -1.32 -29.14
CA ARG A 15 9.77 -1.36 -28.13
C ARG A 15 9.30 -2.14 -26.91
N GLU A 16 9.45 -3.45 -26.93
CA GLU A 16 9.50 -4.28 -25.76
C GLU A 16 10.81 -4.01 -25.02
N GLY A 17 10.78 -3.30 -23.91
CA GLY A 17 12.03 -3.03 -23.19
C GLY A 17 11.95 -2.15 -21.95
N LEU A 18 10.78 -1.59 -21.59
CA LEU A 18 10.74 -0.66 -20.44
C LEU A 18 10.31 -1.29 -19.11
N LEU A 19 9.69 -2.48 -19.13
CA LEU A 19 9.20 -3.14 -17.91
C LEU A 19 10.23 -4.02 -17.17
N ALA A 20 11.39 -4.30 -17.81
CA ALA A 20 12.39 -5.21 -17.24
C ALA A 20 13.40 -4.54 -16.26
N ARG A 21 13.34 -3.23 -16.06
CA ARG A 21 14.35 -2.49 -15.26
C ARG A 21 13.93 -2.07 -13.86
N TYR A 22 12.70 -2.35 -13.42
CA TYR A 22 12.21 -1.91 -12.12
C TYR A 22 11.52 -3.02 -11.30
N PRO A 23 12.21 -4.12 -10.96
CA PRO A 23 11.61 -5.19 -10.15
C PRO A 23 11.36 -4.76 -8.68
N LEU A 24 11.95 -3.65 -8.21
CA LEU A 24 11.87 -3.19 -6.82
C LEU A 24 10.84 -2.08 -6.58
N LEU A 25 10.32 -1.44 -7.64
CA LEU A 25 9.30 -0.39 -7.53
C LEU A 25 7.91 -0.92 -7.11
N PHE A 26 7.76 -2.22 -7.09
CA PHE A 26 6.49 -2.92 -6.86
C PHE A 26 6.10 -3.04 -5.39
N PHE A 27 6.98 -2.77 -4.42
CA PHE A 27 6.73 -3.18 -3.03
C PHE A 27 5.77 -2.29 -2.24
N PHE A 28 5.74 -0.98 -2.46
CA PHE A 28 4.75 -0.13 -1.79
C PHE A 28 3.45 -0.03 -2.60
N LEU A 29 3.54 -0.05 -3.92
CA LEU A 29 2.39 -0.18 -4.81
C LEU A 29 1.87 -1.63 -4.85
N LEU A 30 2.67 -2.63 -4.52
CA LEU A 30 2.27 -4.02 -4.52
C LEU A 30 1.41 -4.38 -3.30
N SER A 31 1.55 -3.68 -2.17
CA SER A 31 0.52 -3.70 -1.12
C SER A 31 -0.81 -3.16 -1.65
N PHE A 32 -0.75 -2.32 -2.68
CA PHE A 32 -1.89 -1.78 -3.40
C PHE A 32 -2.48 -2.70 -4.47
N ALA A 33 -1.67 -3.52 -5.13
CA ALA A 33 -2.09 -4.23 -6.35
C ALA A 33 -2.07 -5.76 -6.26
N LEU A 34 -1.43 -6.37 -5.24
CA LEU A 34 -1.24 -7.83 -5.19
C LEU A 34 -2.47 -8.63 -4.72
N SER A 35 -3.63 -8.03 -4.65
CA SER A 35 -4.88 -8.76 -4.36
C SER A 35 -5.41 -9.60 -5.53
N LEU A 36 -4.77 -9.64 -6.69
CA LEU A 36 -5.33 -10.30 -7.88
C LEU A 36 -4.52 -11.44 -8.50
N ALA A 37 -3.35 -11.82 -8.01
CA ALA A 37 -2.52 -12.80 -8.70
C ALA A 37 -1.91 -13.86 -7.80
N ALA A 38 -2.71 -14.57 -7.00
CA ALA A 38 -2.25 -15.75 -6.26
C ALA A 38 -3.12 -16.97 -6.56
N TYR A 39 -3.15 -17.39 -7.82
CA TYR A 39 -3.49 -18.75 -8.20
C TYR A 39 -2.42 -19.27 -9.16
N GLY A 40 -1.41 -19.91 -8.60
CA GLY A 40 -0.36 -20.58 -9.35
C GLY A 40 0.64 -21.19 -8.38
N GLN A 41 0.42 -22.44 -7.98
CA GLN A 41 1.34 -23.22 -7.16
C GLN A 41 2.61 -23.53 -7.95
N SER A 42 3.77 -23.14 -7.42
CA SER A 42 5.03 -23.79 -7.69
C SER A 42 5.84 -23.84 -6.39
N SER A 43 6.24 -25.04 -6.01
CA SER A 43 6.99 -25.37 -4.80
C SER A 43 8.33 -24.65 -4.76
N PRO A 44 8.75 -24.05 -3.62
CA PRO A 44 10.06 -23.43 -3.48
C PRO A 44 11.16 -24.47 -3.23
N PRO A 45 12.41 -24.21 -3.66
CA PRO A 45 13.56 -25.05 -3.33
C PRO A 45 13.91 -24.92 -1.84
N SER A 46 14.15 -26.05 -1.20
CA SER A 46 14.55 -26.17 0.20
C SER A 46 15.95 -25.57 0.43
N GLY A 47 16.07 -24.68 1.40
CA GLY A 47 17.37 -24.29 1.96
C GLY A 47 17.64 -22.79 2.07
N THR A 48 16.76 -22.03 2.77
CA THR A 48 17.13 -20.73 3.33
C THR A 48 16.43 -20.58 4.68
N THR A 49 17.18 -20.18 5.70
CA THR A 49 16.65 -19.90 7.04
C THR A 49 15.64 -18.75 6.91
N SER A 50 14.37 -19.09 6.77
CA SER A 50 13.28 -18.12 6.74
C SER A 50 13.17 -17.49 8.12
N THR A 51 13.58 -16.24 8.25
CA THR A 51 13.14 -15.40 9.36
C THR A 51 11.62 -15.27 9.21
N SER A 52 10.86 -16.01 10.02
CA SER A 52 9.40 -15.98 9.98
C SER A 52 8.92 -14.60 10.44
N HIS A 53 8.43 -13.78 9.51
CA HIS A 53 7.73 -12.57 9.86
C HIS A 53 6.44 -12.94 10.60
N SER A 54 6.24 -12.33 11.75
CA SER A 54 5.01 -12.53 12.50
C SER A 54 3.89 -11.64 11.94
N VAL A 55 2.66 -12.15 11.98
CA VAL A 55 1.47 -11.37 11.63
C VAL A 55 1.00 -10.65 12.89
N LEU A 56 0.87 -9.32 12.85
CA LEU A 56 0.33 -8.54 13.96
C LEU A 56 -1.07 -9.02 14.35
N PRO A 57 -1.44 -8.96 15.66
CA PRO A 57 -2.80 -9.22 16.11
C PRO A 57 -3.83 -8.34 15.39
N ARG A 58 -5.08 -8.81 15.28
CA ARG A 58 -6.17 -8.07 14.64
C ARG A 58 -6.46 -6.73 15.33
N SER A 59 -6.18 -6.63 16.62
CA SER A 59 -6.33 -5.42 17.44
C SER A 59 -5.48 -4.24 16.99
N PHE A 60 -4.44 -4.47 16.16
CA PHE A 60 -3.64 -3.40 15.58
C PHE A 60 -4.35 -2.63 14.46
N VAL A 61 -5.48 -3.11 13.97
CA VAL A 61 -6.22 -2.48 12.86
C VAL A 61 -7.67 -2.23 13.30
N VAL A 62 -8.22 -1.06 13.01
CA VAL A 62 -9.61 -0.72 13.32
C VAL A 62 -10.61 -1.72 12.72
N PRO A 63 -11.73 -2.01 13.40
CA PRO A 63 -12.76 -2.91 12.89
C PRO A 63 -13.54 -2.30 11.71
N LEU A 64 -14.22 -3.15 10.95
CA LEU A 64 -15.07 -2.75 9.82
C LEU A 64 -16.08 -1.64 10.23
N SER A 65 -16.66 -1.72 11.43
CA SER A 65 -17.60 -0.70 11.91
C SER A 65 -17.04 0.71 11.95
N VAL A 66 -15.74 0.86 12.26
CA VAL A 66 -15.07 2.17 12.23
C VAL A 66 -14.80 2.62 10.81
N VAL A 67 -14.43 1.70 9.90
CA VAL A 67 -14.24 2.04 8.48
C VAL A 67 -15.55 2.46 7.83
N ASP A 68 -16.65 1.79 8.17
CA ASP A 68 -18.01 2.08 7.68
C ASP A 68 -18.50 3.49 8.06
N GLU A 69 -18.07 4.05 9.20
CA GLU A 69 -18.37 5.45 9.58
C GLU A 69 -17.90 6.47 8.52
N PHE A 70 -16.78 6.20 7.84
CA PHE A 70 -16.17 7.06 6.82
C PHE A 70 -16.51 6.63 5.41
N PHE A 71 -16.62 5.32 5.18
CA PHE A 71 -16.82 4.69 3.89
C PHE A 71 -17.96 3.65 3.94
N PRO A 72 -19.23 4.09 4.07
CA PRO A 72 -20.38 3.20 4.32
C PRO A 72 -20.68 2.23 3.17
N GLN A 73 -19.90 2.28 2.10
CA GLN A 73 -20.01 1.35 0.97
C GLN A 73 -19.22 0.06 1.18
N VAL A 74 -18.35 -0.02 2.20
CA VAL A 74 -17.57 -1.22 2.48
C VAL A 74 -18.30 -2.08 3.52
N THR A 75 -18.54 -3.33 3.17
CA THR A 75 -19.37 -4.25 3.97
C THR A 75 -18.66 -5.57 4.29
N GLN A 76 -17.47 -5.78 3.75
CA GLN A 76 -16.70 -7.02 3.89
C GLN A 76 -15.26 -6.70 4.27
N GLU A 77 -14.68 -7.57 5.07
CA GLU A 77 -13.29 -7.51 5.52
C GLU A 77 -12.54 -8.77 5.09
N ALA A 78 -11.36 -8.59 4.53
CA ALA A 78 -10.41 -9.67 4.26
C ALA A 78 -9.04 -9.30 4.85
N SER A 79 -8.48 -10.18 5.66
CA SER A 79 -7.13 -9.99 6.24
C SER A 79 -6.11 -10.72 5.38
N THR A 80 -5.04 -10.02 5.01
CA THR A 80 -3.88 -10.62 4.34
C THR A 80 -2.66 -10.49 5.23
N GLY A 81 -2.00 -11.61 5.55
CA GLY A 81 -0.66 -11.61 6.12
C GLY A 81 0.35 -11.57 4.98
N GLN A 82 1.34 -10.70 5.03
CA GLN A 82 2.45 -10.72 4.08
C GLN A 82 3.74 -11.14 4.79
N ASN A 83 4.42 -12.12 4.21
CA ASN A 83 5.78 -12.48 4.61
C ASN A 83 6.75 -11.63 3.79
N LEU A 84 7.28 -10.57 4.38
CA LEU A 84 8.29 -9.71 3.75
C LEU A 84 9.66 -10.05 4.34
N THR A 85 10.56 -10.56 3.51
CA THR A 85 11.92 -10.96 3.91
C THR A 85 12.96 -10.10 3.21
N ALA A 86 13.16 -8.85 3.63
CA ALA A 86 14.25 -8.02 3.15
C ALA A 86 14.91 -7.28 4.33
N VAL A 87 16.19 -6.95 4.21
CA VAL A 87 16.90 -6.11 5.20
C VAL A 87 16.16 -4.76 5.31
N GLY A 88 15.84 -4.35 6.53
CA GLY A 88 15.02 -3.17 6.79
C GLY A 88 13.51 -3.39 6.66
N SER A 89 13.07 -4.64 6.49
CA SER A 89 11.65 -5.00 6.51
C SER A 89 11.07 -4.90 7.92
N PRO A 90 9.76 -4.67 8.04
CA PRO A 90 9.08 -4.70 9.34
C PRO A 90 9.22 -6.09 9.97
N LYS A 91 9.29 -6.12 11.31
CA LYS A 91 9.28 -7.34 12.13
C LYS A 91 7.98 -8.11 12.00
N ALA A 92 6.87 -7.37 11.94
CA ALA A 92 5.54 -7.92 11.82
C ALA A 92 4.65 -6.94 11.03
N THR A 93 3.74 -7.50 10.25
CA THR A 93 2.81 -6.72 9.41
C THR A 93 1.40 -7.27 9.53
N ARG A 94 0.42 -6.38 9.48
CA ARG A 94 -0.97 -6.74 9.20
C ARG A 94 -1.54 -5.81 8.14
N SER A 95 -2.15 -6.40 7.14
CA SER A 95 -2.93 -5.68 6.13
C SER A 95 -4.37 -6.20 6.15
N VAL A 96 -5.33 -5.29 6.11
CA VAL A 96 -6.76 -5.59 6.04
C VAL A 96 -7.37 -4.81 4.90
N ILE A 97 -8.13 -5.51 4.07
CA ILE A 97 -8.82 -4.94 2.91
C ILE A 97 -10.32 -4.96 3.22
N TYR A 98 -10.95 -3.80 3.09
CA TYR A 98 -12.38 -3.62 3.21
C TYR A 98 -12.97 -3.37 1.84
N THR A 99 -14.00 -4.12 1.48
CA THR A 99 -14.66 -4.08 0.16
C THR A 99 -16.17 -4.07 0.32
N ASN A 100 -16.90 -3.80 -0.75
CA ASN A 100 -18.34 -3.92 -0.79
C ASN A 100 -18.86 -5.08 -1.67
N GLY A 101 -18.06 -6.11 -1.84
CA GLY A 101 -18.45 -7.37 -2.50
C GLY A 101 -18.74 -7.29 -4.01
N GLY A 102 -18.91 -6.11 -4.57
CA GLY A 102 -19.29 -5.95 -5.99
C GLY A 102 -18.72 -4.71 -6.68
N SER A 103 -18.10 -3.77 -5.92
CA SER A 103 -17.49 -2.59 -6.52
C SER A 103 -15.97 -2.67 -6.55
N SER A 104 -15.37 -1.88 -7.43
CA SER A 104 -13.92 -1.64 -7.45
C SER A 104 -13.44 -0.86 -6.23
N LYS A 105 -14.34 -0.33 -5.39
CA LYS A 105 -13.99 0.49 -4.22
C LYS A 105 -13.44 -0.37 -3.09
N LYS A 106 -12.24 0.00 -2.62
CA LYS A 106 -11.53 -0.69 -1.54
C LYS A 106 -10.91 0.33 -0.59
N VAL A 107 -10.95 0.00 0.70
CA VAL A 107 -10.13 0.65 1.72
C VAL A 107 -9.13 -0.38 2.20
N THR A 108 -7.85 -0.08 2.17
CA THR A 108 -6.80 -0.95 2.69
C THR A 108 -6.12 -0.26 3.85
N ILE A 109 -5.99 -0.96 4.98
CA ILE A 109 -5.21 -0.50 6.13
C ILE A 109 -4.05 -1.47 6.32
N THR A 110 -2.85 -0.94 6.46
CA THR A 110 -1.64 -1.71 6.73
C THR A 110 -0.94 -1.12 7.95
N VAL A 111 -0.52 -1.99 8.85
CA VAL A 111 0.33 -1.64 10.01
C VAL A 111 1.58 -2.49 9.94
N ASP A 112 2.72 -1.81 9.88
CA ASP A 112 4.06 -2.42 9.90
C ASP A 112 4.73 -2.10 11.24
N GLN A 113 5.16 -3.11 11.98
CA GLN A 113 5.91 -2.96 13.22
C GLN A 113 7.40 -3.23 12.97
N TYR A 114 8.23 -2.34 13.45
CA TYR A 114 9.69 -2.44 13.40
C TYR A 114 10.28 -2.74 14.78
N GLU A 115 11.55 -3.19 14.83
CA GLU A 115 12.25 -3.45 16.09
C GLU A 115 12.45 -2.16 16.89
N SER A 116 12.81 -1.07 16.22
CA SER A 116 13.07 0.23 16.84
C SER A 116 12.35 1.37 16.11
N SER A 117 12.26 2.52 16.76
CA SER A 117 11.79 3.76 16.12
C SER A 117 12.73 4.24 15.03
N THR A 118 14.02 3.97 15.15
CA THR A 118 15.03 4.30 14.12
C THR A 118 14.78 3.46 12.85
N ASP A 119 14.51 2.15 13.01
CA ASP A 119 14.20 1.29 11.87
C ASP A 119 12.89 1.71 11.22
N ALA A 120 11.88 2.10 12.02
CA ALA A 120 10.62 2.62 11.51
C ALA A 120 10.81 3.93 10.73
N SER A 121 11.61 4.88 11.24
CA SER A 121 11.97 6.11 10.51
C SER A 121 12.64 5.79 9.18
N SER A 122 13.62 4.90 9.16
CA SER A 122 14.30 4.50 7.94
C SER A 122 13.35 3.84 6.94
N GLY A 123 12.43 2.98 7.42
CA GLY A 123 11.37 2.38 6.62
C GLY A 123 10.40 3.42 6.04
N TYR A 124 10.02 4.40 6.85
CA TYR A 124 9.17 5.50 6.43
C TYR A 124 9.82 6.36 5.34
N GLU A 125 11.07 6.77 5.52
CA GLU A 125 11.83 7.53 4.50
C GLU A 125 11.91 6.77 3.17
N GLN A 126 12.20 5.47 3.23
CA GLN A 126 12.19 4.61 2.05
C GLN A 126 10.81 4.54 1.38
N ALA A 127 9.72 4.49 2.17
CA ALA A 127 8.37 4.51 1.66
C ALA A 127 8.04 5.82 0.94
N VAL A 128 8.40 6.95 1.54
CA VAL A 128 8.27 8.29 0.93
C VAL A 128 9.04 8.37 -0.38
N GLU A 129 10.29 7.91 -0.41
CA GLU A 129 11.10 7.95 -1.63
C GLU A 129 10.52 7.06 -2.73
N LYS A 130 10.08 5.85 -2.39
CA LYS A 130 9.43 4.92 -3.33
C LYS A 130 8.08 5.43 -3.85
N SER A 131 7.42 6.32 -3.13
CA SER A 131 6.15 6.93 -3.57
C SER A 131 6.34 7.95 -4.71
N LYS A 132 7.56 8.46 -4.92
CA LYS A 132 7.90 9.44 -5.97
C LYS A 132 7.94 8.81 -7.38
N ILE A 133 6.84 8.22 -7.78
CA ILE A 133 6.67 7.59 -9.10
C ILE A 133 6.02 8.56 -10.09
N PRO A 134 6.16 8.32 -11.41
CA PRO A 134 5.45 9.12 -12.42
C PRO A 134 3.95 9.14 -12.16
N GLY A 135 3.37 10.34 -12.17
CA GLY A 135 1.93 10.53 -11.91
C GLY A 135 1.54 10.67 -10.44
N PHE A 136 2.46 10.46 -9.49
CA PHE A 136 2.19 10.74 -8.09
C PHE A 136 2.03 12.25 -7.85
N LYS A 137 0.95 12.61 -7.17
CA LYS A 137 0.67 13.99 -6.74
C LYS A 137 0.58 14.02 -5.23
N SER A 138 1.51 14.73 -4.60
CA SER A 138 1.50 14.92 -3.14
C SER A 138 0.26 15.69 -2.68
N VAL A 139 -0.28 15.27 -1.54
CA VAL A 139 -1.39 15.93 -0.85
C VAL A 139 -0.90 16.31 0.55
N SER A 140 -1.14 17.57 0.94
CA SER A 140 -0.82 18.02 2.30
C SER A 140 -1.79 17.39 3.30
N VAL A 141 -1.24 16.73 4.33
CA VAL A 141 -2.02 16.12 5.41
C VAL A 141 -1.48 16.57 6.75
N PRO A 142 -2.30 17.25 7.57
CA PRO A 142 -1.85 17.71 8.88
C PRO A 142 -2.05 16.64 9.95
N ASN A 143 -1.10 16.58 10.91
CA ASN A 143 -1.29 15.96 12.23
C ASN A 143 -1.75 14.48 12.22
N VAL A 144 -1.04 13.60 11.52
CA VAL A 144 -1.16 12.14 11.65
C VAL A 144 0.22 11.61 12.00
N GLY A 145 0.34 10.92 13.14
CA GLY A 145 1.64 10.41 13.62
C GLY A 145 2.66 11.51 13.95
N GLN A 146 3.92 11.13 13.93
CA GLN A 146 5.08 12.03 14.06
C GLN A 146 5.38 12.72 12.72
N GLU A 147 5.26 11.96 11.64
CA GLU A 147 5.39 12.39 10.26
C GLU A 147 4.33 11.70 9.42
N ALA A 148 3.83 12.38 8.39
CA ALA A 148 2.91 11.78 7.45
C ALA A 148 3.17 12.27 6.02
N PHE A 149 2.96 11.38 5.06
CA PHE A 149 2.88 11.74 3.65
C PHE A 149 1.58 11.21 3.06
N ALA A 150 1.05 11.93 2.10
CA ALA A 150 -0.11 11.47 1.35
C ALA A 150 -0.01 11.88 -0.12
N GLY A 151 -0.72 11.19 -0.94
CA GLY A 151 -0.79 11.53 -2.34
C GLY A 151 -1.79 10.70 -3.11
N THR A 152 -1.89 11.04 -4.38
CA THR A 152 -2.76 10.37 -5.34
C THR A 152 -1.94 9.86 -6.50
N VAL A 153 -2.34 8.73 -7.05
CA VAL A 153 -1.79 8.19 -8.29
C VAL A 153 -2.92 7.56 -9.10
N THR A 154 -2.87 7.70 -10.42
CA THR A 154 -3.80 7.01 -11.32
C THR A 154 -3.06 5.86 -12.00
N MET A 155 -3.59 4.65 -11.86
CA MET A 155 -3.04 3.43 -12.43
C MET A 155 -4.09 2.81 -13.37
N GLY A 156 -3.86 2.92 -14.66
CA GLY A 156 -4.87 2.58 -15.65
C GLY A 156 -6.10 3.49 -15.52
N ALA A 157 -7.27 2.91 -15.27
CA ALA A 157 -8.53 3.64 -15.07
C ALA A 157 -8.84 3.91 -13.58
N GLU A 158 -8.01 3.45 -12.65
CA GLU A 158 -8.29 3.51 -11.22
C GLU A 158 -7.43 4.58 -10.54
N THR A 159 -8.07 5.44 -9.75
CA THR A 159 -7.39 6.40 -8.88
C THR A 159 -7.17 5.78 -7.51
N HIS A 160 -5.95 5.91 -7.01
CA HIS A 160 -5.56 5.52 -5.67
C HIS A 160 -5.21 6.77 -4.86
N VAL A 161 -5.71 6.83 -3.64
CA VAL A 161 -5.39 7.89 -2.67
C VAL A 161 -4.78 7.21 -1.45
N GLY A 162 -3.55 7.56 -1.10
CA GLY A 162 -2.83 6.92 0.01
C GLY A 162 -2.31 7.92 1.03
N LEU A 163 -2.25 7.47 2.28
CA LEU A 163 -1.61 8.15 3.39
C LEU A 163 -0.74 7.14 4.14
N GLY A 164 0.51 7.51 4.41
CA GLY A 164 1.40 6.79 5.30
C GLY A 164 1.83 7.68 6.46
N ALA A 165 1.87 7.16 7.67
CA ALA A 165 2.25 7.89 8.87
C ALA A 165 3.26 7.09 9.72
N LEU A 166 4.28 7.79 10.25
CA LEU A 166 5.24 7.27 11.22
C LEU A 166 4.66 7.41 12.63
N VAL A 167 4.59 6.31 13.37
CA VAL A 167 3.95 6.24 14.71
C VAL A 167 4.83 5.46 15.67
N GLY A 168 5.89 6.08 16.18
CA GLY A 168 6.87 5.40 17.04
C GLY A 168 7.61 4.29 16.30
N LYS A 169 7.38 3.03 16.70
CA LYS A 169 7.93 1.83 16.04
C LYS A 169 7.04 1.30 14.91
N LEU A 170 5.97 2.01 14.58
CA LEU A 170 4.99 1.59 13.59
C LEU A 170 5.00 2.51 12.37
N ILE A 171 4.69 1.95 11.22
CA ILE A 171 4.21 2.69 10.05
C ILE A 171 2.76 2.27 9.82
N VAL A 172 1.88 3.25 9.77
CA VAL A 172 0.46 3.07 9.49
C VAL A 172 0.17 3.57 8.09
N GLY A 173 -0.40 2.72 7.26
CA GLY A 173 -0.82 3.04 5.91
C GLY A 173 -2.33 2.91 5.74
N VAL A 174 -2.97 3.90 5.13
CA VAL A 174 -4.38 3.83 4.73
C VAL A 174 -4.50 4.21 3.26
N THR A 175 -5.23 3.41 2.51
CA THR A 175 -5.35 3.57 1.08
C THR A 175 -6.79 3.41 0.63
N LEU A 176 -7.21 4.28 -0.27
CA LEU A 176 -8.45 4.21 -1.02
C LEU A 176 -8.15 3.82 -2.46
N ALA A 177 -8.81 2.82 -3.00
CA ALA A 177 -8.78 2.46 -4.41
C ALA A 177 -10.20 2.55 -4.99
N GLY A 178 -10.34 3.08 -6.21
CA GLY A 178 -11.62 3.27 -6.86
C GLY A 178 -12.46 4.43 -6.28
N TYR A 179 -11.86 5.29 -5.48
CA TYR A 179 -12.46 6.53 -4.97
C TYR A 179 -11.85 7.75 -5.67
N ASP A 180 -12.67 8.73 -5.99
CA ASP A 180 -12.19 10.01 -6.50
C ASP A 180 -11.35 10.74 -5.45
N ALA A 181 -10.28 11.39 -5.88
CA ALA A 181 -9.39 12.18 -5.02
C ALA A 181 -10.01 13.55 -4.68
N THR A 182 -11.24 13.55 -4.15
CA THR A 182 -11.94 14.77 -3.72
C THR A 182 -11.45 15.24 -2.35
N PRO A 183 -11.55 16.53 -2.02
CA PRO A 183 -11.23 17.03 -0.68
C PRO A 183 -11.98 16.29 0.43
N ASP A 184 -13.24 15.88 0.21
CA ASP A 184 -14.05 15.11 1.15
C ASP A 184 -13.45 13.71 1.40
N ASN A 185 -13.12 12.97 0.34
CA ASN A 185 -12.51 11.65 0.48
C ASN A 185 -11.12 11.72 1.12
N ILE A 186 -10.35 12.78 0.85
CA ILE A 186 -9.06 13.03 1.50
C ILE A 186 -9.26 13.32 2.99
N ALA A 187 -10.25 14.15 3.35
CA ALA A 187 -10.56 14.43 4.75
C ALA A 187 -11.00 13.17 5.52
N LYS A 188 -11.83 12.32 4.91
CA LYS A 188 -12.23 11.01 5.46
C LYS A 188 -11.04 10.07 5.63
N LEU A 189 -10.14 10.02 4.64
CA LEU A 189 -8.91 9.23 4.72
C LEU A 189 -8.05 9.66 5.91
N VAL A 190 -7.85 10.98 6.10
CA VAL A 190 -7.09 11.54 7.24
C VAL A 190 -7.77 11.20 8.56
N ALA A 191 -9.10 11.32 8.64
CA ALA A 191 -9.84 11.00 9.85
C ALA A 191 -9.75 9.50 10.20
N LEU A 192 -9.86 8.62 9.21
CA LEU A 192 -9.68 7.18 9.40
C LEU A 192 -8.23 6.85 9.81
N ALA A 193 -7.22 7.49 9.21
CA ALA A 193 -5.83 7.28 9.58
C ALA A 193 -5.53 7.68 11.03
N ARG A 194 -6.18 8.72 11.57
CA ARG A 194 -6.07 9.07 12.99
C ARG A 194 -6.71 8.04 13.91
N LYS A 195 -7.84 7.45 13.51
CA LYS A 195 -8.48 6.35 14.26
C LYS A 195 -7.58 5.13 14.27
N GLU A 196 -6.96 4.83 13.13
CA GLU A 196 -6.02 3.74 12.98
C GLU A 196 -4.75 3.97 13.82
N GLU A 197 -4.17 5.18 13.80
CA GLU A 197 -3.04 5.55 14.67
C GLU A 197 -3.37 5.28 16.15
N ALA A 198 -4.54 5.70 16.59
CA ALA A 198 -4.96 5.51 17.99
C ALA A 198 -5.10 4.02 18.34
N ALA A 199 -5.70 3.21 17.46
CA ALA A 199 -5.85 1.78 17.65
C ALA A 199 -4.49 1.07 17.69
N ALA A 200 -3.61 1.37 16.75
CA ALA A 200 -2.27 0.78 16.67
C ALA A 200 -1.40 1.14 17.90
N ARG A 201 -1.47 2.38 18.40
CA ARG A 201 -0.79 2.79 19.64
C ARG A 201 -1.33 2.04 20.86
N ALA A 202 -2.65 1.91 20.98
CA ALA A 202 -3.28 1.16 22.08
C ALA A 202 -2.87 -0.31 22.07
N ALA A 203 -2.88 -0.95 20.90
CA ALA A 203 -2.46 -2.34 20.74
C ALA A 203 -0.97 -2.56 21.06
N LEU A 204 -0.10 -1.60 20.72
CA LEU A 204 1.32 -1.65 21.05
C LEU A 204 1.56 -1.57 22.57
N GLY A 205 0.81 -0.70 23.29
CA GLY A 205 0.91 -0.57 24.75
C GLY A 205 0.50 -1.84 25.49
N THR A 206 -0.54 -2.53 25.01
CA THR A 206 -0.99 -3.79 25.61
C THR A 206 -0.08 -5.00 25.32
N SER A 207 0.75 -4.93 24.28
CA SER A 207 1.68 -6.01 23.90
C SER A 207 3.01 -5.97 24.67
N GLY A 208 3.28 -4.89 25.41
CA GLY A 208 4.52 -4.71 26.17
C GLY A 208 4.50 -5.29 27.59
N ASP A 209 3.34 -5.73 28.08
CA ASP A 209 3.15 -6.23 29.46
C ASP A 209 3.05 -7.78 29.55
N GLN A 210 3.47 -8.54 28.51
CA GLN A 210 3.47 -10.02 28.55
C GLN A 210 4.89 -10.60 28.42
#